data_a02ce06d05efcde7c7bce6f30d67898c
#
_entry.id   a02ce06d05efcde7c7bce6f30d67898c
#
_cell.length_a   1.000
_cell.length_b   1.000
_cell.length_c   1.000
_cell.angle_alpha   90.00
_cell.angle_beta   90.00
_cell.angle_gamma   90.00
#
_symmetry.space_group_name_H-M   'P 1'
#
loop_
_entity.id
_entity.type
_entity.pdbx_description
1 polymer ?
#
loop_
_entity_poly.entity_id
_entity_poly.type
_entity_poly.pdbx_seq_one_letter_code
_entity_poly.pdbx_strand_id
1 'polypeptide(L)'
;MMFLAAAVVLFGVDATDTKRPYIEPIAIVERRGARTQFSPPDADDKKAFAREYFGGKRYEMFSSGERIGTALAESPLELSCVSLAAGVKLSKPLPYSLGLATSGPLIAQHRDTVREVTRDEKAAMERLLRDQLSIELTPDVSIVAADFDHDGRPEFVANGVVKSGRTEHQFLVIATEHRGRMRTQYIYDHRKAVETDGDQARLEWFDQADIDDDGVDEIIARVHDYEGWSWRILKRTRRTWKIVYSGGGGGC
;
A
#
# COMPACT_ATOMS: atom_id res chain seq x y z
N MET A 1 -17.64 -31.10 4.85
CA MET A 1 -18.31 -29.80 4.79
C MET A 1 -17.30 -28.81 4.22
N MET A 2 -17.39 -28.48 2.93
CA MET A 2 -16.52 -27.47 2.32
C MET A 2 -17.05 -26.12 2.76
N PHE A 3 -16.33 -25.43 3.65
CA PHE A 3 -16.58 -24.01 3.87
C PHE A 3 -16.20 -23.27 2.58
N LEU A 4 -17.20 -22.77 1.88
CA LEU A 4 -16.96 -21.76 0.85
C LEU A 4 -16.29 -20.57 1.55
N ALA A 5 -15.06 -20.28 1.19
CA ALA A 5 -14.41 -19.07 1.66
C ALA A 5 -15.22 -17.90 1.13
N ALA A 6 -15.70 -17.05 2.03
CA ALA A 6 -16.35 -15.81 1.63
C ALA A 6 -15.29 -14.90 1.01
N ALA A 7 -15.55 -14.41 -0.19
CA ALA A 7 -14.71 -13.39 -0.80
C ALA A 7 -14.84 -12.09 0.02
N VAL A 8 -13.72 -11.48 0.34
CA VAL A 8 -13.65 -10.22 1.09
C VAL A 8 -13.04 -9.16 0.19
N VAL A 9 -13.64 -7.98 0.13
CA VAL A 9 -13.05 -6.86 -0.59
C VAL A 9 -12.13 -6.09 0.36
N LEU A 10 -10.88 -5.91 -0.07
CA LEU A 10 -9.91 -5.01 0.51
C LEU A 10 -10.03 -3.65 -0.17
N PHE A 11 -10.14 -2.60 0.63
CA PHE A 11 -10.26 -1.23 0.16
C PHE A 11 -9.09 -0.38 0.65
N GLY A 12 -8.68 0.60 -0.17
CA GLY A 12 -7.90 1.74 0.24
C GLY A 12 -8.81 2.86 0.72
N VAL A 13 -8.44 3.50 1.82
CA VAL A 13 -9.09 4.71 2.33
C VAL A 13 -8.11 5.86 2.21
N ASP A 14 -8.47 6.88 1.46
CA ASP A 14 -7.66 8.08 1.25
C ASP A 14 -8.36 9.30 1.86
N ALA A 15 -7.73 9.91 2.84
CA ALA A 15 -8.17 11.10 3.55
C ALA A 15 -7.13 12.24 3.45
N THR A 16 -6.31 12.26 2.41
CA THR A 16 -5.37 13.35 2.13
C THR A 16 -6.11 14.66 1.91
N ASP A 17 -7.28 14.62 1.25
CA ASP A 17 -8.27 15.69 1.34
C ASP A 17 -9.24 15.39 2.49
N THR A 18 -9.00 16.00 3.65
CA THR A 18 -9.83 15.81 4.85
C THR A 18 -11.29 16.24 4.68
N LYS A 19 -11.61 17.04 3.66
CA LYS A 19 -12.98 17.47 3.34
C LYS A 19 -13.71 16.46 2.46
N ARG A 20 -12.97 15.62 1.73
CA ARG A 20 -13.52 14.66 0.78
C ARG A 20 -12.78 13.32 0.84
N PRO A 21 -12.72 12.69 2.03
CA PRO A 21 -12.13 11.37 2.09
C PRO A 21 -12.95 10.40 1.25
N TYR A 22 -12.26 9.43 0.65
CA TYR A 22 -12.91 8.42 -0.17
C TYR A 22 -12.36 7.02 0.09
N ILE A 23 -13.13 6.03 -0.37
CA ILE A 23 -12.80 4.60 -0.32
C ILE A 23 -12.83 4.05 -1.74
N GLU A 24 -11.82 3.26 -2.09
CA GLU A 24 -11.73 2.58 -3.39
C GLU A 24 -11.30 1.12 -3.22
N PRO A 25 -11.80 0.19 -4.04
CA PRO A 25 -11.43 -1.22 -3.92
C PRO A 25 -10.02 -1.45 -4.47
N ILE A 26 -9.22 -2.19 -3.70
CA ILE A 26 -7.88 -2.64 -4.07
C ILE A 26 -7.95 -4.01 -4.73
N ALA A 27 -8.51 -4.99 -4.02
CA ALA A 27 -8.57 -6.38 -4.44
C ALA A 27 -9.76 -7.11 -3.81
N ILE A 28 -10.23 -8.15 -4.48
CA ILE A 28 -11.05 -9.20 -3.88
C ILE A 28 -10.09 -10.28 -3.39
N VAL A 29 -10.24 -10.67 -2.13
CA VAL A 29 -9.37 -11.62 -1.44
C VAL A 29 -10.17 -12.87 -1.06
N GLU A 30 -9.72 -14.02 -1.52
CA GLU A 30 -10.26 -15.33 -1.15
C GLU A 30 -9.22 -16.14 -0.39
N ARG A 31 -9.57 -16.57 0.82
CA ARG A 31 -8.74 -17.49 1.61
C ARG A 31 -9.29 -18.91 1.51
N ARG A 32 -8.47 -19.87 1.10
CA ARG A 32 -8.81 -21.29 1.02
C ARG A 32 -7.75 -22.11 1.77
N GLY A 33 -7.96 -22.29 3.06
CA GLY A 33 -6.94 -22.88 3.94
C GLY A 33 -5.69 -21.99 3.98
N ALA A 34 -4.51 -22.56 3.73
CA ALA A 34 -3.25 -21.82 3.70
C ALA A 34 -2.97 -21.07 2.38
N ARG A 35 -3.96 -20.99 1.48
CA ARG A 35 -3.80 -20.29 0.19
C ARG A 35 -4.67 -19.04 0.17
N THR A 36 -4.04 -17.91 -0.13
CA THR A 36 -4.71 -16.65 -0.39
C THR A 36 -4.61 -16.33 -1.88
N GLN A 37 -5.72 -15.98 -2.48
CA GLN A 37 -5.83 -15.58 -3.87
C GLN A 37 -6.35 -14.14 -3.92
N PHE A 38 -5.70 -13.32 -4.75
CA PHE A 38 -6.10 -11.95 -5.03
C PHE A 38 -6.64 -11.86 -6.46
N SER A 39 -7.74 -11.16 -6.63
CA SER A 39 -8.29 -10.84 -7.95
C SER A 39 -8.70 -9.37 -8.02
N PRO A 40 -8.68 -8.75 -9.21
CA PRO A 40 -9.14 -7.39 -9.37
C PRO A 40 -10.63 -7.30 -9.03
N PRO A 41 -11.09 -6.16 -8.47
CA PRO A 41 -12.52 -5.88 -8.36
C PRO A 41 -13.15 -5.94 -9.75
N ASP A 42 -14.35 -6.52 -9.85
CA ASP A 42 -15.06 -6.60 -11.13
C ASP A 42 -15.48 -5.19 -11.58
N ALA A 43 -14.72 -4.68 -12.54
CA ALA A 43 -14.96 -3.36 -13.12
C ALA A 43 -16.02 -3.38 -14.23
N ASP A 44 -16.41 -4.55 -14.72
CA ASP A 44 -17.35 -4.66 -15.84
C ASP A 44 -18.78 -4.34 -15.40
N ASP A 45 -19.15 -4.64 -14.13
CA ASP A 45 -20.44 -4.21 -13.55
C ASP A 45 -20.25 -3.26 -12.35
N LYS A 46 -19.75 -2.05 -12.63
CA LYS A 46 -19.56 -0.98 -11.63
C LYS A 46 -20.83 -0.68 -10.82
N LYS A 47 -22.02 -0.80 -11.45
CA LYS A 47 -23.30 -0.52 -10.78
C LYS A 47 -23.66 -1.63 -9.79
N ALA A 48 -23.42 -2.89 -10.13
CA ALA A 48 -23.60 -4.00 -9.22
C ALA A 48 -22.64 -3.90 -8.05
N PHE A 49 -21.35 -3.68 -8.31
CA PHE A 49 -20.35 -3.48 -7.27
C PHE A 49 -20.72 -2.32 -6.33
N ALA A 50 -21.06 -1.16 -6.88
CA ALA A 50 -21.44 0.01 -6.08
C ALA A 50 -22.68 -0.24 -5.20
N ARG A 51 -23.67 -0.98 -5.71
CA ARG A 51 -24.88 -1.36 -4.96
C ARG A 51 -24.56 -2.33 -3.82
N GLU A 52 -23.63 -3.23 -4.02
CA GLU A 52 -23.23 -4.22 -3.04
C GLU A 52 -22.34 -3.65 -1.95
N TYR A 53 -21.38 -2.79 -2.33
CA TYR A 53 -20.29 -2.35 -1.44
C TYR A 53 -20.32 -0.87 -1.05
N PHE A 54 -21.21 -0.04 -1.61
CA PHE A 54 -21.31 1.37 -1.22
C PHE A 54 -22.70 1.69 -0.64
N GLY A 55 -23.05 2.96 -0.51
CA GLY A 55 -24.39 3.38 -0.14
C GLY A 55 -24.83 2.98 1.27
N GLY A 56 -24.06 3.37 2.28
CA GLY A 56 -24.39 3.11 3.69
C GLY A 56 -23.76 1.84 4.26
N LYS A 57 -22.89 1.17 3.53
CA LYS A 57 -22.11 0.03 4.04
C LYS A 57 -21.05 0.50 5.02
N ARG A 58 -20.85 -0.27 6.09
CA ARG A 58 -19.88 0.03 7.14
C ARG A 58 -18.77 -1.02 7.12
N TYR A 59 -17.54 -0.55 7.19
CA TYR A 59 -16.33 -1.34 7.12
C TYR A 59 -15.47 -1.13 8.35
N GLU A 60 -14.75 -2.15 8.78
CA GLU A 60 -13.66 -2.01 9.74
C GLU A 60 -12.49 -1.33 9.07
N MET A 61 -11.86 -0.39 9.78
CA MET A 61 -10.80 0.45 9.26
C MET A 61 -9.51 0.16 10.03
N PHE A 62 -8.41 0.03 9.26
CA PHE A 62 -7.08 -0.32 9.75
C PHE A 62 -6.06 0.70 9.28
N SER A 63 -4.99 0.84 10.04
CA SER A 63 -3.76 1.54 9.65
C SER A 63 -2.59 0.77 10.23
N SER A 64 -1.63 0.40 9.40
CA SER A 64 -0.46 -0.40 9.79
C SER A 64 -0.85 -1.67 10.57
N GLY A 65 -1.89 -2.38 10.13
CA GLY A 65 -2.42 -3.59 10.77
C GLY A 65 -3.23 -3.37 12.06
N GLU A 66 -3.21 -2.17 12.65
CA GLU A 66 -4.02 -1.84 13.83
C GLU A 66 -5.43 -1.43 13.42
N ARG A 67 -6.44 -1.99 14.09
CA ARG A 67 -7.83 -1.56 13.92
C ARG A 67 -8.05 -0.21 14.59
N ILE A 68 -8.33 0.81 13.78
CA ILE A 68 -8.45 2.19 14.25
C ILE A 68 -9.89 2.71 14.32
N GLY A 69 -10.85 2.03 13.70
CA GLY A 69 -12.24 2.49 13.72
C GLY A 69 -13.10 1.87 12.64
N THR A 70 -14.04 2.65 12.14
CA THR A 70 -14.95 2.25 11.04
C THR A 70 -15.07 3.34 10.00
N ALA A 71 -15.25 2.91 8.75
CA ALA A 71 -15.55 3.73 7.59
C ALA A 71 -17.00 3.45 7.14
N LEU A 72 -17.80 4.48 6.97
CA LEU A 72 -19.16 4.39 6.41
C LEU A 72 -19.11 4.88 4.96
N ALA A 73 -19.20 3.95 4.00
CA ALA A 73 -19.23 4.30 2.58
C ALA A 73 -20.53 5.02 2.23
N GLU A 74 -20.41 6.15 1.56
CA GLU A 74 -21.52 6.95 1.05
C GLU A 74 -21.91 6.53 -0.38
N SER A 75 -22.55 7.41 -1.10
CA SER A 75 -22.87 7.19 -2.51
C SER A 75 -21.60 7.13 -3.36
N PRO A 76 -21.60 6.38 -4.47
CA PRO A 76 -20.51 6.38 -5.42
C PRO A 76 -20.12 7.80 -5.85
N LEU A 77 -18.82 8.03 -5.98
CA LEU A 77 -18.28 9.29 -6.48
C LEU A 77 -18.01 9.18 -7.98
N GLU A 78 -18.41 10.20 -8.72
CA GLU A 78 -17.89 10.44 -10.06
C GLU A 78 -16.58 11.23 -9.93
N LEU A 79 -15.50 10.54 -9.61
CA LEU A 79 -14.16 11.11 -9.70
C LEU A 79 -13.68 10.97 -11.14
N SER A 80 -13.08 12.03 -11.68
CA SER A 80 -12.68 12.08 -13.09
C SER A 80 -11.72 10.97 -13.52
N CYS A 81 -10.99 10.37 -12.58
CA CYS A 81 -9.96 9.38 -12.83
C CYS A 81 -10.10 8.12 -11.96
N VAL A 82 -11.22 7.91 -11.28
CA VAL A 82 -11.44 6.72 -10.46
C VAL A 82 -12.55 5.88 -11.06
N SER A 83 -12.27 4.61 -11.32
CA SER A 83 -13.27 3.71 -11.91
C SER A 83 -14.33 3.26 -10.90
N LEU A 84 -13.96 3.07 -9.64
CA LEU A 84 -14.83 2.64 -8.54
C LEU A 84 -14.39 3.35 -7.25
N ALA A 85 -15.18 4.31 -6.75
CA ALA A 85 -14.95 4.93 -5.46
C ALA A 85 -16.24 5.44 -4.84
N ALA A 86 -16.22 5.63 -3.53
CA ALA A 86 -17.30 6.29 -2.80
C ALA A 86 -16.74 7.27 -1.78
N GLY A 87 -17.47 8.34 -1.50
CA GLY A 87 -17.20 9.16 -0.34
C GLY A 87 -17.29 8.33 0.93
N VAL A 88 -16.56 8.71 1.97
CA VAL A 88 -16.56 7.97 3.23
C VAL A 88 -16.63 8.89 4.44
N LYS A 89 -17.43 8.49 5.43
CA LYS A 89 -17.39 9.08 6.78
C LYS A 89 -16.57 8.20 7.71
N LEU A 90 -15.49 8.75 8.22
CA LEU A 90 -14.60 8.06 9.15
C LEU A 90 -15.07 8.27 10.58
N SER A 91 -15.09 7.19 11.40
CA SER A 91 -15.40 7.29 12.82
C SER A 91 -14.28 7.94 13.64
N LYS A 92 -13.05 7.89 13.12
CA LYS A 92 -11.84 8.55 13.65
C LYS A 92 -10.95 8.98 12.47
N PRO A 93 -10.13 10.04 12.64
CA PRO A 93 -9.12 10.40 11.64
C PRO A 93 -8.12 9.25 11.44
N LEU A 94 -7.60 9.13 10.21
CA LEU A 94 -6.48 8.25 9.89
C LEU A 94 -5.17 8.85 10.40
N PRO A 95 -4.30 8.08 11.07
CA PRO A 95 -3.01 8.57 11.57
C PRO A 95 -2.12 9.15 10.47
N TYR A 96 -2.10 8.52 9.30
CA TYR A 96 -1.24 8.89 8.15
C TYR A 96 -2.03 9.36 6.93
N SER A 97 -3.29 9.77 7.10
CA SER A 97 -4.23 10.14 6.02
C SER A 97 -4.54 9.01 5.02
N LEU A 98 -3.91 7.87 5.13
CA LEU A 98 -4.11 6.66 4.33
C LEU A 98 -4.39 5.48 5.26
N GLY A 99 -5.14 4.51 4.79
CA GLY A 99 -5.44 3.31 5.55
C GLY A 99 -6.20 2.28 4.73
N LEU A 100 -6.52 1.16 5.35
CA LEU A 100 -7.24 0.06 4.74
C LEU A 100 -8.64 -0.09 5.34
N ALA A 101 -9.56 -0.65 4.57
CA ALA A 101 -10.85 -1.11 5.07
C ALA A 101 -11.23 -2.46 4.45
N THR A 102 -12.06 -3.24 5.13
CA THR A 102 -12.43 -4.58 4.68
C THR A 102 -13.91 -4.83 4.77
N SER A 103 -14.47 -5.55 3.78
CA SER A 103 -15.88 -5.95 3.77
C SER A 103 -16.20 -7.16 4.67
N GLY A 104 -15.19 -7.74 5.31
CA GLY A 104 -15.30 -8.87 6.23
C GLY A 104 -14.00 -9.08 7.01
N PRO A 105 -13.93 -10.10 7.87
CA PRO A 105 -12.75 -10.39 8.67
C PRO A 105 -11.61 -10.86 7.74
N LEU A 106 -10.66 -10.00 7.48
CA LEU A 106 -9.53 -10.26 6.59
C LEU A 106 -8.20 -10.00 7.29
N ILE A 107 -8.06 -8.84 7.94
CA ILE A 107 -6.80 -8.40 8.49
C ILE A 107 -6.64 -8.95 9.92
N ALA A 108 -5.52 -9.65 10.16
CA ALA A 108 -5.12 -10.00 11.50
C ALA A 108 -4.75 -8.71 12.27
N GLN A 109 -5.32 -8.55 13.46
CA GLN A 109 -5.07 -7.35 14.24
C GLN A 109 -3.76 -7.49 15.02
N HIS A 110 -2.90 -6.52 14.88
CA HIS A 110 -1.72 -6.35 15.71
C HIS A 110 -1.50 -4.87 16.02
N ARG A 111 -0.54 -4.59 16.86
CA ARG A 111 -0.18 -3.22 17.20
C ARG A 111 0.60 -2.59 16.05
N ASP A 112 0.29 -1.33 15.74
CA ASP A 112 1.10 -0.53 14.82
C ASP A 112 2.56 -0.49 15.26
N THR A 113 3.47 -0.90 14.37
CA THR A 113 4.92 -0.91 14.60
C THR A 113 5.64 0.12 13.74
N VAL A 114 4.91 0.89 12.94
CA VAL A 114 5.48 1.95 12.09
C VAL A 114 5.99 3.10 12.96
N ARG A 115 7.21 3.52 12.70
CA ARG A 115 7.83 4.65 13.38
C ARG A 115 8.77 5.43 12.46
N GLU A 116 9.06 6.64 12.84
CA GLU A 116 10.15 7.40 12.24
C GLU A 116 11.51 6.71 12.48
N VAL A 117 12.39 6.82 11.50
CA VAL A 117 13.76 6.33 11.61
C VAL A 117 14.61 7.24 12.49
N THR A 118 15.51 6.68 13.25
CA THR A 118 16.55 7.44 13.96
C THR A 118 17.54 8.06 12.97
N ARG A 119 18.34 9.00 13.44
CA ARG A 119 19.38 9.65 12.63
C ARG A 119 20.37 8.64 12.04
N ASP A 120 20.77 7.63 12.83
CA ASP A 120 21.76 6.63 12.41
C ASP A 120 21.16 5.65 11.38
N GLU A 121 19.91 5.23 11.57
CA GLU A 121 19.14 4.42 10.61
C GLU A 121 18.96 5.16 9.29
N LYS A 122 18.58 6.45 9.35
CA LYS A 122 18.47 7.29 8.17
C LYS A 122 19.78 7.36 7.41
N ALA A 123 20.89 7.67 8.10
CA ALA A 123 22.21 7.73 7.49
C ALA A 123 22.66 6.39 6.90
N ALA A 124 22.25 5.25 7.50
CA ALA A 124 22.54 3.92 6.97
C ALA A 124 21.73 3.63 5.70
N MET A 125 20.44 4.02 5.66
CA MET A 125 19.61 3.92 4.45
C MET A 125 20.11 4.84 3.33
N GLU A 126 20.54 6.05 3.65
CA GLU A 126 21.16 6.96 2.67
C GLU A 126 22.38 6.35 2.00
N ARG A 127 23.26 5.71 2.78
CA ARG A 127 24.40 4.98 2.21
C ARG A 127 23.95 3.83 1.32
N LEU A 128 22.98 3.03 1.76
CA LEU A 128 22.45 1.93 0.96
C LEU A 128 21.89 2.42 -0.39
N LEU A 129 21.09 3.48 -0.38
CA LEU A 129 20.47 4.03 -1.60
C LEU A 129 21.51 4.61 -2.55
N ARG A 130 22.54 5.30 -2.02
CA ARG A 130 23.67 5.77 -2.82
C ARG A 130 24.43 4.61 -3.46
N ASP A 131 24.71 3.54 -2.71
CA ASP A 131 25.45 2.39 -3.19
C ASP A 131 24.66 1.57 -4.24
N GLN A 132 23.34 1.45 -4.07
CA GLN A 132 22.49 0.63 -4.93
C GLN A 132 21.91 1.38 -6.14
N LEU A 133 21.53 2.63 -5.97
CA LEU A 133 20.81 3.42 -6.96
C LEU A 133 21.63 4.60 -7.52
N SER A 134 22.78 4.90 -6.91
CA SER A 134 23.61 6.08 -7.26
C SER A 134 22.86 7.40 -7.10
N ILE A 135 21.98 7.49 -6.10
CA ILE A 135 21.18 8.68 -5.80
C ILE A 135 21.59 9.30 -4.46
N GLU A 136 21.43 10.61 -4.36
CA GLU A 136 21.47 11.33 -3.09
C GLU A 136 20.06 11.66 -2.64
N LEU A 137 19.78 11.49 -1.35
CA LEU A 137 18.46 11.75 -0.82
C LEU A 137 18.10 13.23 -0.85
N THR A 138 16.87 13.48 -1.24
CA THR A 138 16.21 14.78 -1.11
C THR A 138 15.19 14.74 0.03
N PRO A 139 14.68 15.88 0.50
CA PRO A 139 13.61 15.93 1.51
C PRO A 139 12.33 15.17 1.11
N ASP A 140 12.12 14.95 -0.19
CA ASP A 140 10.93 14.27 -0.72
C ASP A 140 11.00 12.73 -0.61
N VAL A 141 12.11 12.19 -0.10
CA VAL A 141 12.23 10.75 0.14
C VAL A 141 11.72 10.42 1.53
N SER A 142 10.66 9.61 1.57
CA SER A 142 10.15 9.05 2.82
C SER A 142 10.99 7.84 3.23
N ILE A 143 11.37 7.76 4.50
CA ILE A 143 11.98 6.57 5.10
C ILE A 143 11.26 6.29 6.41
N VAL A 144 10.73 5.09 6.54
CA VAL A 144 10.08 4.62 7.77
C VAL A 144 10.68 3.30 8.23
N ALA A 145 10.55 3.01 9.50
CA ALA A 145 10.85 1.73 10.09
C ALA A 145 9.53 1.03 10.46
N ALA A 146 9.38 -0.23 10.09
CA ALA A 146 8.22 -1.05 10.38
C ALA A 146 8.65 -2.49 10.65
N ASP A 147 8.05 -3.15 11.62
CA ASP A 147 8.33 -4.55 11.95
C ASP A 147 7.25 -5.42 11.30
N PHE A 148 7.50 -5.84 10.04
CA PHE A 148 6.51 -6.56 9.23
C PHE A 148 6.32 -8.01 9.65
N ASP A 149 7.32 -8.67 10.26
CA ASP A 149 7.23 -10.06 10.70
C ASP A 149 7.10 -10.21 12.22
N HIS A 150 6.91 -9.08 12.91
CA HIS A 150 6.68 -8.99 14.35
C HIS A 150 7.76 -9.68 15.20
N ASP A 151 9.01 -9.73 14.68
CA ASP A 151 10.16 -10.33 15.38
C ASP A 151 10.85 -9.37 16.36
N GLY A 152 10.37 -8.13 16.44
CA GLY A 152 10.89 -7.05 17.29
C GLY A 152 12.04 -6.28 16.65
N ARG A 153 12.35 -6.53 15.38
CA ARG A 153 13.39 -5.85 14.60
C ARG A 153 12.77 -5.18 13.39
N PRO A 154 12.93 -3.87 13.24
CA PRO A 154 12.30 -3.20 12.11
C PRO A 154 12.97 -3.54 10.78
N GLU A 155 12.17 -3.68 9.75
CA GLU A 155 12.55 -3.41 8.38
C GLU A 155 12.46 -1.91 8.10
N PHE A 156 13.13 -1.49 7.01
CA PHE A 156 13.17 -0.09 6.58
C PHE A 156 12.61 0.02 5.18
N VAL A 157 11.63 0.89 5.00
CA VAL A 157 11.05 1.20 3.69
C VAL A 157 11.45 2.61 3.31
N ALA A 158 12.11 2.74 2.16
CA ALA A 158 12.38 4.03 1.54
C ALA A 158 11.65 4.12 0.21
N ASN A 159 10.89 5.19 0.00
CA ASN A 159 10.25 5.47 -1.28
C ASN A 159 10.29 6.96 -1.61
N GLY A 160 10.34 7.27 -2.89
CA GLY A 160 10.38 8.65 -3.34
C GLY A 160 10.75 8.81 -4.80
N VAL A 161 10.89 10.07 -5.16
CA VAL A 161 11.34 10.51 -6.48
C VAL A 161 12.58 11.36 -6.32
N VAL A 162 13.66 11.00 -6.99
CA VAL A 162 14.95 11.73 -6.92
C VAL A 162 15.48 11.98 -8.33
N LYS A 163 15.87 13.22 -8.59
CA LYS A 163 16.58 13.60 -9.83
C LYS A 163 18.09 13.51 -9.62
N SER A 164 18.74 12.69 -10.43
CA SER A 164 20.20 12.56 -10.47
C SER A 164 20.70 12.85 -11.88
N GLY A 165 21.26 14.04 -12.08
CA GLY A 165 21.63 14.53 -13.40
C GLY A 165 20.43 14.63 -14.35
N ARG A 166 20.47 13.87 -15.47
CA ARG A 166 19.38 13.81 -16.45
C ARG A 166 18.42 12.65 -16.22
N THR A 167 18.56 11.92 -15.12
CA THR A 167 17.71 10.76 -14.80
C THR A 167 16.89 11.08 -13.58
N GLU A 168 15.60 10.76 -13.66
CA GLU A 168 14.69 10.72 -12.52
C GLU A 168 14.53 9.25 -12.09
N HIS A 169 14.76 8.99 -10.82
CA HIS A 169 14.56 7.71 -10.16
C HIS A 169 13.28 7.77 -9.36
N GLN A 170 12.38 6.84 -9.61
CA GLN A 170 11.17 6.62 -8.81
C GLN A 170 11.32 5.25 -8.18
N PHE A 171 11.45 5.18 -6.86
CA PHE A 171 11.86 3.94 -6.23
C PHE A 171 11.07 3.60 -4.96
N LEU A 172 11.06 2.31 -4.67
CA LEU A 172 10.71 1.74 -3.38
C LEU A 172 11.77 0.70 -3.03
N VAL A 173 12.41 0.86 -1.88
CA VAL A 173 13.44 -0.05 -1.38
C VAL A 173 13.02 -0.56 -0.01
N ILE A 174 13.06 -1.87 0.18
CA ILE A 174 12.89 -2.53 1.48
C ILE A 174 14.24 -3.09 1.89
N ALA A 175 14.68 -2.78 3.12
CA ALA A 175 15.94 -3.21 3.66
C ALA A 175 15.79 -3.70 5.11
N THR A 176 16.73 -4.53 5.56
CA THR A 176 16.88 -4.93 6.96
C THR A 176 18.26 -4.58 7.46
N GLU A 177 18.37 -4.34 8.76
CA GLU A 177 19.69 -4.23 9.39
C GLU A 177 20.22 -5.62 9.76
N HIS A 178 21.44 -5.88 9.38
CA HIS A 178 22.17 -7.06 9.83
C HIS A 178 23.60 -6.70 10.23
N ARG A 179 23.94 -6.88 11.51
CA ARG A 179 25.27 -6.61 12.07
C ARG A 179 25.76 -5.17 11.77
N GLY A 180 24.89 -4.18 11.98
CA GLY A 180 25.20 -2.77 11.76
C GLY A 180 25.27 -2.35 10.29
N ARG A 181 24.77 -3.16 9.36
CA ARG A 181 24.72 -2.83 7.92
C ARG A 181 23.32 -3.06 7.36
N MET A 182 22.84 -2.10 6.60
CA MET A 182 21.61 -2.27 5.82
C MET A 182 21.84 -3.24 4.67
N ARG A 183 20.87 -4.14 4.46
CA ARG A 183 20.82 -5.10 3.36
C ARG A 183 19.48 -5.01 2.67
N THR A 184 19.54 -4.84 1.36
CA THR A 184 18.35 -4.81 0.52
C THR A 184 17.66 -6.16 0.48
N GLN A 185 16.35 -6.14 0.65
CA GLN A 185 15.46 -7.28 0.45
C GLN A 185 14.59 -7.13 -0.81
N TYR A 186 14.31 -5.90 -1.21
CA TYR A 186 13.55 -5.56 -2.40
C TYR A 186 13.98 -4.21 -2.95
N ILE A 187 14.07 -4.10 -4.27
CA ILE A 187 14.26 -2.84 -4.98
C ILE A 187 13.26 -2.80 -6.13
N TYR A 188 12.48 -1.75 -6.19
CA TYR A 188 11.85 -1.22 -7.37
C TYR A 188 12.54 0.11 -7.71
N ASP A 189 13.03 0.28 -8.93
CA ASP A 189 13.65 1.51 -9.43
C ASP A 189 13.23 1.73 -10.87
N HIS A 190 12.29 2.63 -11.07
CA HIS A 190 11.89 3.09 -12.40
C HIS A 190 12.70 4.34 -12.77
N ARG A 191 13.39 4.29 -13.90
CA ARG A 191 14.27 5.37 -14.36
C ARG A 191 13.72 5.96 -15.64
N LYS A 192 13.60 7.28 -15.66
CA LYS A 192 13.24 8.03 -16.87
C LYS A 192 14.17 9.22 -17.09
N ALA A 193 14.26 9.69 -18.34
CA ALA A 193 14.92 10.96 -18.61
C ALA A 193 14.07 12.12 -18.08
N VAL A 194 14.70 13.12 -17.47
CA VAL A 194 14.01 14.29 -16.88
C VAL A 194 13.20 15.07 -17.94
N GLU A 195 13.57 14.96 -19.22
CA GLU A 195 12.95 15.69 -20.32
C GLU A 195 11.73 14.95 -20.92
N THR A 196 11.44 13.74 -20.49
CA THR A 196 10.27 12.98 -21.00
C THR A 196 9.07 13.22 -20.12
N ASP A 197 8.10 14.00 -20.61
CA ASP A 197 6.75 14.02 -20.04
C ASP A 197 6.07 12.66 -20.29
N GLY A 198 5.37 12.16 -19.33
CA GLY A 198 4.38 11.10 -19.53
C GLY A 198 4.61 9.76 -18.85
N ASP A 199 5.83 9.36 -18.55
CA ASP A 199 6.06 8.08 -17.86
C ASP A 199 6.30 8.32 -16.36
N GLN A 200 5.30 8.02 -15.54
CA GLN A 200 5.32 8.30 -14.08
C GLN A 200 5.01 7.05 -13.26
N ALA A 201 5.60 5.90 -13.59
CA ALA A 201 5.40 4.68 -12.81
C ALA A 201 6.02 4.78 -11.40
N ARG A 202 5.42 5.59 -10.51
CA ARG A 202 5.84 5.76 -9.12
C ARG A 202 5.20 4.70 -8.25
N LEU A 203 6.00 3.84 -7.62
CA LEU A 203 5.54 2.92 -6.59
C LEU A 203 5.63 3.60 -5.22
N GLU A 204 4.49 3.82 -4.61
CA GLU A 204 4.35 4.46 -3.31
C GLU A 204 3.83 3.46 -2.28
N TRP A 205 4.50 3.38 -1.12
CA TRP A 205 3.97 2.64 0.01
C TRP A 205 2.67 3.30 0.49
N PHE A 206 1.61 2.53 0.56
CA PHE A 206 0.29 2.99 0.97
C PHE A 206 -0.02 2.59 2.41
N ASP A 207 0.09 1.29 2.72
CA ASP A 207 -0.16 0.74 4.06
C ASP A 207 0.40 -0.69 4.14
N GLN A 208 0.25 -1.33 5.29
CA GLN A 208 0.63 -2.71 5.55
C GLN A 208 -0.41 -3.43 6.40
N ALA A 209 -0.56 -4.74 6.21
CA ALA A 209 -1.39 -5.58 7.04
C ALA A 209 -1.13 -7.06 6.75
N ASP A 210 -1.27 -7.93 7.74
CA ASP A 210 -1.32 -9.38 7.54
C ASP A 210 -2.67 -9.77 6.91
N ILE A 211 -2.69 -9.84 5.57
CA ILE A 211 -3.91 -10.10 4.79
C ILE A 211 -4.18 -11.61 4.67
N ASP A 212 -3.15 -12.44 4.73
CA ASP A 212 -3.32 -13.89 4.54
C ASP A 212 -3.13 -14.73 5.80
N ASP A 213 -2.95 -14.06 6.95
CA ASP A 213 -2.90 -14.68 8.28
C ASP A 213 -1.70 -15.62 8.46
N ASP A 214 -0.55 -15.25 7.87
CA ASP A 214 0.68 -16.00 8.03
C ASP A 214 1.64 -15.40 9.06
N GLY A 215 1.22 -14.31 9.71
CA GLY A 215 1.96 -13.59 10.75
C GLY A 215 2.98 -12.60 10.19
N VAL A 216 2.94 -12.31 8.89
CA VAL A 216 3.80 -11.31 8.24
C VAL A 216 2.93 -10.35 7.46
N ASP A 217 3.09 -9.06 7.68
CA ASP A 217 2.34 -8.05 6.95
C ASP A 217 2.70 -8.05 5.47
N GLU A 218 1.70 -8.06 4.60
CA GLU A 218 1.84 -7.65 3.22
C GLU A 218 2.00 -6.13 3.14
N ILE A 219 2.83 -5.68 2.20
CA ILE A 219 2.92 -4.26 1.84
C ILE A 219 1.94 -3.97 0.72
N ILE A 220 1.05 -3.02 0.96
CA ILE A 220 0.14 -2.48 -0.04
C ILE A 220 0.79 -1.22 -0.61
N ALA A 221 0.97 -1.20 -1.92
CA ALA A 221 1.57 -0.09 -2.63
C ALA A 221 0.70 0.37 -3.79
N ARG A 222 0.74 1.66 -4.08
CA ARG A 222 0.08 2.29 -5.22
C ARG A 222 1.12 2.64 -6.27
N VAL A 223 0.87 2.22 -7.52
CA VAL A 223 1.66 2.64 -8.68
C VAL A 223 0.92 3.75 -9.37
N HIS A 224 1.52 4.92 -9.45
CA HIS A 224 1.00 6.04 -10.22
C HIS A 224 1.57 5.96 -11.63
N ASP A 225 0.69 5.96 -12.62
CA ASP A 225 1.01 6.07 -14.04
C ASP A 225 0.65 7.48 -14.55
N TYR A 226 0.90 7.75 -15.82
CA TYR A 226 0.62 9.05 -16.43
C TYR A 226 -0.87 9.44 -16.35
N GLU A 227 -1.76 8.47 -16.60
CA GLU A 227 -3.21 8.69 -16.68
C GLU A 227 -3.98 8.02 -15.55
N GLY A 228 -3.30 7.48 -14.52
CA GLY A 228 -3.99 6.80 -13.45
C GLY A 228 -3.11 6.17 -12.40
N TRP A 229 -3.64 5.18 -11.74
CA TRP A 229 -2.91 4.38 -10.76
C TRP A 229 -3.44 2.95 -10.73
N SER A 230 -2.60 2.06 -10.21
CA SER A 230 -2.95 0.68 -9.94
C SER A 230 -2.35 0.23 -8.61
N TRP A 231 -2.85 -0.88 -8.10
CA TRP A 231 -2.41 -1.43 -6.82
C TRP A 231 -1.41 -2.56 -6.99
N ARG A 232 -0.52 -2.67 -6.02
CA ARG A 232 0.38 -3.81 -5.85
C ARG A 232 0.27 -4.30 -4.41
N ILE A 233 0.26 -5.62 -4.25
CA ILE A 233 0.44 -6.25 -2.94
C ILE A 233 1.77 -7.01 -3.02
N LEU A 234 2.67 -6.68 -2.12
CA LEU A 234 3.96 -7.34 -1.98
C LEU A 234 3.90 -8.25 -0.77
N LYS A 235 4.32 -9.49 -0.95
CA LYS A 235 4.42 -10.49 0.11
C LYS A 235 5.87 -10.91 0.32
N ARG A 236 6.24 -11.07 1.59
CA ARG A 236 7.54 -11.61 1.95
C ARG A 236 7.57 -13.12 1.71
N THR A 237 8.55 -13.59 0.96
CA THR A 237 8.78 -15.01 0.71
C THR A 237 10.18 -15.37 1.16
N ARG A 238 10.31 -15.98 2.33
CA ARG A 238 11.60 -16.26 3.00
C ARG A 238 12.38 -14.98 3.32
N ARG A 239 13.31 -14.55 2.43
CA ARG A 239 14.20 -13.37 2.63
C ARG A 239 14.04 -12.31 1.55
N THR A 240 13.03 -12.39 0.72
CA THR A 240 12.78 -11.44 -0.36
C THR A 240 11.29 -11.13 -0.46
N TRP A 241 10.98 -9.98 -1.01
CA TRP A 241 9.61 -9.56 -1.29
C TRP A 241 9.27 -9.84 -2.74
N LYS A 242 8.02 -10.17 -3.01
CA LYS A 242 7.50 -10.40 -4.36
C LYS A 242 6.14 -9.75 -4.51
N ILE A 243 5.85 -9.22 -5.67
CA ILE A 243 4.51 -8.79 -6.04
C ILE A 243 3.65 -10.06 -6.22
N VAL A 244 2.61 -10.19 -5.40
CA VAL A 244 1.63 -11.29 -5.45
C VAL A 244 0.31 -10.86 -6.08
N TYR A 245 0.11 -9.56 -6.19
CA TYR A 245 -1.06 -8.97 -6.86
C TYR A 245 -0.69 -7.69 -7.60
N SER A 246 -1.30 -7.52 -8.75
CA SER A 246 -1.26 -6.31 -9.58
C SER A 246 -2.61 -6.09 -10.21
N GLY A 247 -3.26 -4.97 -9.94
CA GLY A 247 -4.58 -4.67 -10.52
C GLY A 247 -5.33 -3.60 -9.76
N GLY A 248 -6.63 -3.49 -10.04
CA GLY A 248 -7.46 -2.42 -9.48
C GLY A 248 -7.00 -1.02 -9.89
N GLY A 249 -7.47 -0.03 -9.15
CA GLY A 249 -7.10 1.37 -9.38
C GLY A 249 -8.03 2.10 -10.33
N GLY A 250 -7.59 3.25 -10.78
CA GLY A 250 -8.33 4.14 -11.66
C GLY A 250 -7.46 4.75 -12.75
N GLY A 251 -8.09 5.30 -13.76
CA GLY A 251 -7.41 6.00 -14.84
C GLY A 251 -8.35 6.92 -15.60
N CYS A 252 -7.82 7.96 -16.18
CA CYS A 252 -8.49 8.82 -17.13
C CYS A 252 -8.24 8.32 -18.55
#